data_933ba64bb4c58bf484c95106490f92ff
#
_entry.id   933ba64bb4c58bf484c95106490f92ff
#
_cell.length_a   1.000
_cell.length_b   1.000
_cell.length_c   1.000
_cell.angle_alpha   90.00
_cell.angle_beta   90.00
_cell.angle_gamma   90.00
#
_symmetry.space_group_name_H-M   'P 1'
#
loop_
_entity.id
_entity.type
_entity.pdbx_description
1 polymer ?
#
loop_
_entity_poly.entity_id
_entity_poly.type
_entity_poly.pdbx_seq_one_letter_code
_entity_poly.pdbx_strand_id
1 'polypeptide(L)'
;MPGRRAARTTALAAVIAATVVSLPSAHAQPAEDALKTYNDLTQQAEKLTQDHLKATGDLAKANAIVGLATEAEKKALAESEQYRGQVDVLTTASFEGARLNNLSAFLTSTSQRDFLERMQAMNIIAADQNAAVTRMNATLNAARKARSDATAAATAAEKLVKDVTERKTAMDEQVTAARTKYQSLSAPQKQTLAASGPKVTVNAPAGAAGAALTFALSQQGKPYVFGSNGPDSWDCSSLVQAAYRSAGVSIPRVTYDQAKIGRAVSRAEVAPGDLIIYYSGQSHVAMAVDSVRAVHASTEGVPVKVANIDSIGPISVIRRVVG
;
A
#
# COMPACT_ATOMS: atom_id res chain seq x y z
N MET A 1 17.56 14.35 32.50
CA MET A 1 18.04 13.79 31.22
C MET A 1 16.94 12.88 30.68
N PRO A 2 16.20 13.22 29.63
CA PRO A 2 15.33 12.27 28.93
C PRO A 2 15.98 11.84 27.62
N GLY A 3 16.06 10.52 27.45
CA GLY A 3 16.73 9.87 26.32
C GLY A 3 16.05 10.13 24.99
N ARG A 4 16.82 10.55 24.02
CA ARG A 4 16.48 10.64 22.60
C ARG A 4 16.27 9.22 22.05
N ARG A 5 15.04 8.84 21.77
CA ARG A 5 14.75 7.70 20.90
C ARG A 5 14.89 8.16 19.45
N ALA A 6 16.02 7.85 18.85
CA ALA A 6 16.21 7.97 17.41
C ALA A 6 15.33 6.92 16.71
N ALA A 7 14.35 7.36 15.95
CA ALA A 7 13.62 6.50 15.02
C ALA A 7 14.59 6.10 13.90
N ARG A 8 15.06 4.87 13.94
CA ARG A 8 15.81 4.25 12.84
C ARG A 8 14.80 3.88 11.76
N THR A 9 14.72 4.68 10.70
CA THR A 9 14.10 4.28 9.43
C THR A 9 15.02 3.25 8.78
N THR A 10 14.74 1.97 9.00
CA THR A 10 15.36 0.89 8.23
C THR A 10 14.76 0.90 6.83
N ALA A 11 15.47 1.49 5.88
CA ALA A 11 15.22 1.28 4.46
C ALA A 11 15.53 -0.19 4.15
N LEU A 12 14.50 -1.02 4.05
CA LEU A 12 14.63 -2.40 3.58
C LEU A 12 14.86 -2.35 2.06
N ALA A 13 16.13 -2.28 1.66
CA ALA A 13 16.52 -2.56 0.28
C ALA A 13 16.41 -4.09 0.08
N ALA A 14 15.26 -4.55 -0.40
CA ALA A 14 15.12 -5.93 -0.86
C ALA A 14 15.92 -6.10 -2.15
N VAL A 15 17.12 -6.65 -2.04
CA VAL A 15 17.90 -7.13 -3.19
C VAL A 15 17.18 -8.39 -3.72
N ILE A 16 16.34 -8.21 -4.73
CA ILE A 16 15.77 -9.33 -5.48
C ILE A 16 16.82 -9.72 -6.53
N ALA A 17 17.51 -10.82 -6.31
CA ALA A 17 18.38 -11.43 -7.30
C ALA A 17 17.55 -11.80 -8.53
N ALA A 18 17.83 -11.17 -9.68
CA ALA A 18 17.26 -11.53 -10.96
C ALA A 18 17.87 -12.88 -11.38
N THR A 19 17.16 -13.99 -11.18
CA THR A 19 17.49 -15.23 -11.86
C THR A 19 17.07 -15.10 -13.33
N VAL A 20 18.02 -14.83 -14.19
CA VAL A 20 17.84 -14.98 -15.65
C VAL A 20 17.70 -16.49 -15.91
N VAL A 21 16.47 -16.93 -16.14
CA VAL A 21 16.23 -18.29 -16.63
C VAL A 21 16.68 -18.34 -18.09
N SER A 22 17.86 -18.88 -18.34
CA SER A 22 18.33 -19.22 -19.69
C SER A 22 17.40 -20.27 -20.29
N LEU A 23 16.77 -19.97 -21.42
CA LEU A 23 15.96 -20.92 -22.18
C LEU A 23 16.85 -22.06 -22.71
N PRO A 24 16.53 -23.32 -22.43
CA PRO A 24 17.26 -24.44 -23.01
C PRO A 24 16.94 -24.57 -24.50
N SER A 25 17.96 -24.91 -25.28
CA SER A 25 17.93 -25.12 -26.74
C SER A 25 16.84 -26.11 -27.17
N ALA A 26 16.26 -25.88 -28.34
CA ALA A 26 15.12 -26.58 -28.93
C ALA A 26 15.33 -28.10 -29.12
N HIS A 27 15.06 -28.88 -28.10
CA HIS A 27 14.70 -30.28 -28.21
C HIS A 27 13.25 -30.42 -27.78
N ALA A 28 12.47 -31.26 -28.42
CA ALA A 28 11.07 -31.50 -28.12
C ALA A 28 10.92 -31.92 -26.64
N GLN A 29 10.66 -30.92 -25.78
CA GLN A 29 10.38 -31.16 -24.36
C GLN A 29 9.08 -31.93 -24.22
N PRO A 30 9.00 -32.92 -23.30
CA PRO A 30 7.78 -33.61 -22.98
C PRO A 30 6.64 -32.60 -22.67
N ALA A 31 5.43 -32.94 -23.01
CA ALA A 31 4.27 -32.08 -22.79
C ALA A 31 4.10 -31.66 -21.32
N GLU A 32 4.53 -32.50 -20.41
CA GLU A 32 4.54 -32.29 -18.96
C GLU A 32 5.47 -31.12 -18.55
N ASP A 33 6.67 -31.02 -19.19
CA ASP A 33 7.60 -29.92 -18.93
C ASP A 33 7.08 -28.58 -19.48
N ALA A 34 6.41 -28.59 -20.63
CA ALA A 34 5.80 -27.38 -21.20
C ALA A 34 4.69 -26.83 -20.32
N LEU A 35 3.89 -27.71 -19.74
CA LEU A 35 2.83 -27.42 -18.81
C LEU A 35 3.36 -26.86 -17.49
N LYS A 36 4.36 -27.52 -16.93
CA LYS A 36 5.06 -27.07 -15.72
C LYS A 36 5.66 -25.70 -15.93
N THR A 37 6.39 -25.48 -17.03
CA THR A 37 6.99 -24.19 -17.37
C THR A 37 5.92 -23.09 -17.48
N TYR A 38 4.80 -23.36 -18.13
CA TYR A 38 3.69 -22.42 -18.24
C TYR A 38 3.12 -22.06 -16.86
N ASN A 39 2.89 -23.05 -16.00
CA ASN A 39 2.37 -22.81 -14.65
C ASN A 39 3.35 -22.00 -13.79
N ASP A 40 4.64 -22.35 -13.83
CA ASP A 40 5.69 -21.65 -13.06
C ASP A 40 5.80 -20.18 -13.49
N LEU A 41 5.79 -19.91 -14.81
CA LEU A 41 5.82 -18.54 -15.33
C LEU A 41 4.55 -17.77 -14.97
N THR A 42 3.40 -18.42 -14.99
CA THR A 42 2.14 -17.79 -14.62
C THR A 42 2.12 -17.41 -13.14
N GLN A 43 2.63 -18.24 -12.24
CA GLN A 43 2.80 -17.90 -10.82
C GLN A 43 3.74 -16.71 -10.61
N GLN A 44 4.84 -16.67 -11.36
CA GLN A 44 5.77 -15.53 -11.29
C GLN A 44 5.14 -14.23 -11.80
N ALA A 45 4.36 -14.31 -12.89
CA ALA A 45 3.62 -13.17 -13.42
C ALA A 45 2.54 -12.69 -12.45
N GLU A 46 1.85 -13.60 -11.76
CA GLU A 46 0.89 -13.26 -10.72
C GLU A 46 1.56 -12.51 -9.55
N LYS A 47 2.71 -12.99 -9.09
CA LYS A 47 3.50 -12.30 -8.06
C LYS A 47 3.90 -10.90 -8.50
N LEU A 48 4.43 -10.73 -9.71
CA LEU A 48 4.80 -9.41 -10.24
C LEU A 48 3.60 -8.48 -10.39
N THR A 49 2.43 -9.01 -10.72
CA THR A 49 1.19 -8.24 -10.77
C THR A 49 0.82 -7.72 -9.38
N GLN A 50 0.92 -8.56 -8.35
CA GLN A 50 0.68 -8.12 -6.96
C GLN A 50 1.72 -7.08 -6.51
N ASP A 51 2.99 -7.26 -6.86
CA ASP A 51 4.06 -6.29 -6.58
C ASP A 51 3.79 -4.95 -7.27
N HIS A 52 3.35 -4.95 -8.55
CA HIS A 52 2.99 -3.75 -9.30
C HIS A 52 1.78 -3.02 -8.67
N LEU A 53 0.72 -3.73 -8.36
CA LEU A 53 -0.47 -3.15 -7.73
C LEU A 53 -0.16 -2.55 -6.36
N LYS A 54 0.67 -3.25 -5.57
CA LYS A 54 1.13 -2.72 -4.28
C LYS A 54 1.98 -1.46 -4.46
N ALA A 55 2.97 -1.48 -5.33
CA ALA A 55 3.84 -0.34 -5.59
C ALA A 55 3.03 0.88 -6.07
N THR A 56 2.07 0.67 -6.96
CA THR A 56 1.17 1.74 -7.45
C THR A 56 0.30 2.30 -6.32
N GLY A 57 -0.24 1.44 -5.48
CA GLY A 57 -1.02 1.86 -4.31
C GLY A 57 -0.19 2.64 -3.29
N ASP A 58 1.05 2.23 -3.05
CA ASP A 58 1.96 2.91 -2.12
C ASP A 58 2.42 4.27 -2.70
N LEU A 59 2.64 4.38 -4.02
CA LEU A 59 2.91 5.65 -4.69
C LEU A 59 1.73 6.62 -4.54
N ALA A 60 0.49 6.16 -4.71
CA ALA A 60 -0.69 6.99 -4.52
C ALA A 60 -0.77 7.54 -3.09
N LYS A 61 -0.48 6.71 -2.08
CA LYS A 61 -0.42 7.15 -0.67
C LYS A 61 0.70 8.15 -0.43
N ALA A 62 1.90 7.90 -0.98
CA ALA A 62 3.05 8.80 -0.86
C ALA A 62 2.72 10.18 -1.46
N ASN A 63 2.11 10.24 -2.64
CA ASN A 63 1.69 11.48 -3.28
C ASN A 63 0.63 12.23 -2.45
N ALA A 64 -0.30 11.53 -1.81
CA ALA A 64 -1.26 12.15 -0.90
C ALA A 64 -0.56 12.80 0.31
N ILE A 65 0.45 12.13 0.88
CA ILE A 65 1.26 12.70 1.99
C ILE A 65 2.04 13.92 1.52
N VAL A 66 2.61 13.93 0.31
CA VAL A 66 3.26 15.11 -0.28
C VAL A 66 2.28 16.29 -0.36
N GLY A 67 1.06 16.04 -0.79
CA GLY A 67 0.01 17.06 -0.83
C GLY A 67 -0.26 17.68 0.55
N LEU A 68 -0.47 16.83 1.56
CA LEU A 68 -0.71 17.29 2.94
C LEU A 68 0.49 18.06 3.51
N ALA A 69 1.70 17.59 3.29
CA ALA A 69 2.92 18.24 3.75
C ALA A 69 3.15 19.59 3.05
N THR A 70 2.80 19.70 1.78
CA THR A 70 2.87 20.94 1.01
C THR A 70 1.88 22.00 1.55
N GLU A 71 0.66 21.62 1.87
CA GLU A 71 -0.32 22.53 2.47
C GLU A 71 0.08 22.94 3.90
N ALA A 72 0.66 22.02 4.68
CA ALA A 72 1.18 22.34 6.00
C ALA A 72 2.35 23.34 5.94
N GLU A 73 3.28 23.19 4.98
CA GLU A 73 4.35 24.16 4.75
C GLU A 73 3.82 25.51 4.34
N LYS A 74 2.86 25.55 3.41
CA LYS A 74 2.22 26.80 2.96
C LYS A 74 1.54 27.54 4.12
N LYS A 75 0.84 26.81 5.00
CA LYS A 75 0.23 27.38 6.20
C LYS A 75 1.29 27.93 7.17
N ALA A 76 2.35 27.17 7.43
CA ALA A 76 3.46 27.62 8.31
C ALA A 76 4.18 28.86 7.74
N LEU A 77 4.32 28.95 6.41
CA LEU A 77 4.87 30.14 5.75
C LEU A 77 3.94 31.35 5.90
N ALA A 78 2.64 31.20 5.72
CA ALA A 78 1.68 32.27 5.89
C ALA A 78 1.64 32.79 7.34
N GLU A 79 1.66 31.89 8.32
CA GLU A 79 1.78 32.26 9.74
C GLU A 79 3.11 32.99 10.03
N SER A 80 4.21 32.54 9.43
CA SER A 80 5.53 33.19 9.53
C SER A 80 5.50 34.63 9.01
N GLU A 81 4.85 34.87 7.88
CA GLU A 81 4.73 36.21 7.27
C GLU A 81 3.88 37.17 8.13
N GLN A 82 2.84 36.62 8.77
CA GLN A 82 2.01 37.39 9.70
C GLN A 82 2.80 37.88 10.92
N TYR A 83 3.68 37.04 11.46
CA TYR A 83 4.58 37.43 12.55
C TYR A 83 5.66 38.40 12.12
N ARG A 84 6.18 38.28 10.90
CA ARG A 84 7.12 39.25 10.32
C ARG A 84 6.53 40.66 10.29
N GLY A 85 5.31 40.78 9.81
CA GLY A 85 4.63 42.09 9.79
C GLY A 85 4.48 42.73 11.18
N GLN A 86 4.23 41.94 12.23
CA GLN A 86 4.18 42.41 13.61
C GLN A 86 5.55 42.87 14.14
N VAL A 87 6.60 42.11 13.82
CA VAL A 87 7.98 42.47 14.20
C VAL A 87 8.45 43.71 13.47
N ASP A 88 8.12 43.88 12.19
CA ASP A 88 8.49 45.04 11.39
C ASP A 88 7.83 46.32 11.92
N VAL A 89 6.54 46.25 12.32
CA VAL A 89 5.85 47.39 12.98
C VAL A 89 6.54 47.79 14.27
N LEU A 90 6.93 46.84 15.13
CA LEU A 90 7.66 47.09 16.37
C LEU A 90 9.06 47.66 16.14
N THR A 91 9.75 47.14 15.12
CA THR A 91 11.10 47.60 14.74
C THR A 91 11.03 49.05 14.22
N THR A 92 10.06 49.34 13.37
CA THR A 92 9.84 50.68 12.83
C THR A 92 9.47 51.66 13.96
N ALA A 93 8.53 51.31 14.84
CA ALA A 93 8.18 52.13 15.99
C ALA A 93 9.37 52.37 16.93
N SER A 94 10.25 51.40 17.07
CA SER A 94 11.51 51.54 17.86
C SER A 94 12.51 52.47 17.19
N PHE A 95 12.55 52.54 15.86
CA PHE A 95 13.38 53.46 15.08
C PHE A 95 12.84 54.89 15.03
N GLU A 96 11.50 55.07 14.95
CA GLU A 96 10.84 56.39 14.80
C GLU A 96 10.71 57.20 16.09
N GLY A 97 11.25 56.73 17.22
CA GLY A 97 11.34 57.55 18.43
C GLY A 97 10.81 56.95 19.72
N ALA A 98 10.15 55.79 19.68
CA ALA A 98 9.93 55.01 20.90
C ALA A 98 11.19 54.21 21.24
N ARG A 99 12.24 54.90 21.75
CA ARG A 99 13.42 54.24 22.29
C ARG A 99 13.02 53.49 23.56
N LEU A 100 12.39 52.34 23.37
CA LEU A 100 12.14 51.35 24.40
C LEU A 100 13.47 50.66 24.77
N ASN A 101 14.37 51.38 25.38
CA ASN A 101 15.59 50.85 25.91
C ASN A 101 15.69 51.15 27.41
N ASN A 102 16.54 50.48 28.09
CA ASN A 102 16.77 50.63 29.54
C ASN A 102 17.06 52.08 29.92
N LEU A 103 17.68 52.87 29.02
CA LEU A 103 17.98 54.28 29.22
C LEU A 103 16.72 55.14 29.17
N SER A 104 15.81 54.88 28.25
CA SER A 104 14.53 55.57 28.17
C SER A 104 13.62 55.29 29.38
N ALA A 105 13.59 54.03 29.82
CA ALA A 105 12.88 53.63 31.04
C ALA A 105 13.46 54.35 32.27
N PHE A 106 14.77 54.46 32.35
CA PHE A 106 15.47 55.21 33.43
C PHE A 106 15.13 56.70 33.40
N LEU A 107 15.25 57.33 32.24
CA LEU A 107 15.05 58.78 32.10
C LEU A 107 13.58 59.24 32.28
N THR A 108 12.61 58.35 32.04
CA THR A 108 11.19 58.64 32.15
C THR A 108 10.53 58.11 33.41
N SER A 109 11.25 57.38 34.25
CA SER A 109 10.72 56.82 35.48
C SER A 109 10.61 57.88 36.57
N THR A 110 9.47 57.84 37.26
CA THR A 110 9.13 58.77 38.37
C THR A 110 9.68 58.27 39.72
N SER A 111 10.07 57.01 39.83
CA SER A 111 10.65 56.40 41.01
C SER A 111 11.49 55.16 40.68
N GLN A 112 12.31 54.72 41.61
CA GLN A 112 13.07 53.48 41.46
C GLN A 112 12.16 52.24 41.26
N ARG A 113 10.99 52.23 41.89
CA ARG A 113 9.97 51.19 41.73
C ARG A 113 9.37 51.20 40.35
N ASP A 114 8.96 52.35 39.82
CA ASP A 114 8.43 52.51 38.47
C ASP A 114 9.46 52.04 37.40
N PHE A 115 10.72 52.37 37.59
CA PHE A 115 11.82 51.87 36.74
C PHE A 115 11.91 50.33 36.71
N LEU A 116 11.90 49.72 37.89
CA LEU A 116 12.00 48.25 37.99
C LEU A 116 10.76 47.55 37.38
N GLU A 117 9.54 48.06 37.60
CA GLU A 117 8.32 47.53 37.01
C GLU A 117 8.34 47.66 35.48
N ARG A 118 8.78 48.75 34.89
CA ARG A 118 8.97 48.92 33.44
C ARG A 118 9.99 48.00 32.85
N MET A 119 11.15 47.84 33.52
CA MET A 119 12.20 46.91 33.15
C MET A 119 11.68 45.45 33.12
N GLN A 120 10.94 45.09 34.16
CA GLN A 120 10.36 43.73 34.25
C GLN A 120 9.32 43.51 33.13
N ALA A 121 8.47 44.45 32.85
CA ALA A 121 7.49 44.35 31.75
C ALA A 121 8.19 44.23 30.39
N MET A 122 9.24 45.01 30.12
CA MET A 122 10.02 44.91 28.88
C MET A 122 10.71 43.54 28.73
N ASN A 123 11.27 43.02 29.81
CA ASN A 123 11.93 41.71 29.80
C ASN A 123 10.90 40.58 29.50
N ILE A 124 9.70 40.66 30.08
CA ILE A 124 8.63 39.69 29.82
C ILE A 124 8.24 39.73 28.35
N ILE A 125 7.98 40.92 27.80
CA ILE A 125 7.61 41.10 26.38
C ILE A 125 8.73 40.57 25.47
N ALA A 126 9.98 40.90 25.73
CA ALA A 126 11.11 40.42 24.94
C ALA A 126 11.29 38.89 25.01
N ALA A 127 11.05 38.29 26.18
CA ALA A 127 11.08 36.83 26.35
C ALA A 127 9.94 36.15 25.57
N ASP A 128 8.71 36.69 25.63
CA ASP A 128 7.56 36.14 24.91
C ASP A 128 7.73 36.24 23.39
N GLN A 129 8.25 37.38 22.90
CA GLN A 129 8.56 37.57 21.49
C GLN A 129 9.63 36.59 21.01
N ASN A 130 10.70 36.41 21.74
CA ASN A 130 11.78 35.47 21.41
C ASN A 130 11.27 34.02 21.41
N ALA A 131 10.41 33.66 22.37
CA ALA A 131 9.79 32.37 22.43
C ALA A 131 8.81 32.13 21.23
N ALA A 132 8.07 33.16 20.81
CA ALA A 132 7.18 33.08 19.65
C ALA A 132 7.97 32.90 18.35
N VAL A 133 9.02 33.68 18.11
CA VAL A 133 9.90 33.54 16.94
C VAL A 133 10.57 32.16 16.91
N THR A 134 11.05 31.67 18.06
CA THR A 134 11.66 30.35 18.16
C THR A 134 10.66 29.24 17.80
N ARG A 135 9.44 29.30 18.33
CA ARG A 135 8.36 28.34 18.01
C ARG A 135 7.98 28.39 16.53
N MET A 136 7.84 29.57 15.96
CA MET A 136 7.54 29.76 14.55
C MET A 136 8.62 29.14 13.65
N ASN A 137 9.90 29.43 13.91
CA ASN A 137 11.01 28.85 13.16
C ASN A 137 11.08 27.33 13.29
N ALA A 138 10.79 26.79 14.47
CA ALA A 138 10.72 25.33 14.68
C ALA A 138 9.59 24.71 13.86
N THR A 139 8.39 25.32 13.83
CA THR A 139 7.23 24.86 13.04
C THR A 139 7.53 24.91 11.55
N LEU A 140 8.09 26.00 11.06
CA LEU A 140 8.46 26.16 9.65
C LEU A 140 9.51 25.13 9.21
N ASN A 141 10.54 24.94 10.02
CA ASN A 141 11.59 23.94 9.73
C ASN A 141 11.03 22.51 9.78
N ALA A 142 10.13 22.22 10.71
CA ALA A 142 9.45 20.91 10.78
C ALA A 142 8.57 20.67 9.54
N ALA A 143 7.82 21.68 9.09
CA ALA A 143 6.98 21.58 7.90
C ALA A 143 7.79 21.38 6.61
N ARG A 144 8.89 22.14 6.46
CA ARG A 144 9.83 21.97 5.32
C ARG A 144 10.46 20.59 5.30
N LYS A 145 10.89 20.11 6.47
CA LYS A 145 11.45 18.77 6.60
C LYS A 145 10.42 17.70 6.24
N ALA A 146 9.22 17.80 6.76
CA ALA A 146 8.14 16.85 6.45
C ALA A 146 7.84 16.79 4.94
N ARG A 147 7.80 17.93 4.26
CA ARG A 147 7.64 17.98 2.81
C ARG A 147 8.80 17.34 2.07
N SER A 148 10.04 17.63 2.47
CA SER A 148 11.23 17.04 1.87
C SER A 148 11.23 15.51 2.02
N ASP A 149 10.94 15.01 3.22
CA ASP A 149 10.88 13.58 3.51
C ASP A 149 9.75 12.89 2.69
N ALA A 150 8.58 13.53 2.60
CA ALA A 150 7.46 13.02 1.80
C ALA A 150 7.78 12.99 0.31
N THR A 151 8.43 14.00 -0.22
CA THR A 151 8.87 14.06 -1.63
C THR A 151 9.88 12.97 -1.94
N ALA A 152 10.86 12.76 -1.06
CA ALA A 152 11.84 11.68 -1.21
C ALA A 152 11.17 10.29 -1.21
N ALA A 153 10.19 10.07 -0.34
CA ALA A 153 9.42 8.84 -0.29
C ALA A 153 8.60 8.62 -1.58
N ALA A 154 7.97 9.67 -2.12
CA ALA A 154 7.22 9.60 -3.38
C ALA A 154 8.14 9.28 -4.56
N THR A 155 9.30 9.92 -4.67
CA THR A 155 10.29 9.63 -5.70
C THR A 155 10.81 8.18 -5.64
N ALA A 156 11.05 7.66 -4.43
CA ALA A 156 11.45 6.26 -4.24
C ALA A 156 10.33 5.29 -4.67
N ALA A 157 9.08 5.61 -4.35
CA ALA A 157 7.93 4.82 -4.76
C ALA A 157 7.72 4.83 -6.28
N GLU A 158 7.90 5.99 -6.93
CA GLU A 158 7.83 6.12 -8.40
C GLU A 158 8.87 5.26 -9.11
N LYS A 159 10.12 5.29 -8.61
CA LYS A 159 11.19 4.43 -9.14
C LYS A 159 10.85 2.94 -9.00
N LEU A 160 10.26 2.55 -7.86
CA LEU A 160 9.83 1.17 -7.65
C LEU A 160 8.72 0.77 -8.62
N VAL A 161 7.72 1.63 -8.83
CA VAL A 161 6.65 1.38 -9.83
C VAL A 161 7.24 1.15 -11.21
N LYS A 162 8.19 2.00 -11.63
CA LYS A 162 8.86 1.85 -12.94
C LYS A 162 9.58 0.50 -13.05
N ASP A 163 10.41 0.15 -12.07
CA ASP A 163 11.17 -1.11 -12.06
C ASP A 163 10.23 -2.34 -12.12
N VAL A 164 9.18 -2.36 -11.30
CA VAL A 164 8.22 -3.48 -11.30
C VAL A 164 7.41 -3.52 -12.59
N THR A 165 7.10 -2.38 -13.20
CA THR A 165 6.40 -2.32 -14.49
C THR A 165 7.25 -2.92 -15.62
N GLU A 166 8.54 -2.56 -15.68
CA GLU A 166 9.48 -3.11 -16.67
C GLU A 166 9.62 -4.63 -16.53
N ARG A 167 9.77 -5.12 -15.29
CA ARG A 167 9.82 -6.58 -15.01
C ARG A 167 8.53 -7.28 -15.38
N LYS A 168 7.38 -6.66 -15.11
CA LYS A 168 6.07 -7.21 -15.46
C LYS A 168 5.94 -7.34 -16.98
N THR A 169 6.31 -6.33 -17.76
CA THR A 169 6.27 -6.37 -19.22
C THR A 169 7.14 -7.51 -19.77
N ALA A 170 8.37 -7.66 -19.28
CA ALA A 170 9.26 -8.74 -19.69
C ALA A 170 8.70 -10.13 -19.30
N MET A 171 8.01 -10.24 -18.18
CA MET A 171 7.37 -11.48 -17.75
C MET A 171 6.13 -11.80 -18.60
N ASP A 172 5.30 -10.82 -18.93
CA ASP A 172 4.12 -11.01 -19.79
C ASP A 172 4.52 -11.53 -21.17
N GLU A 173 5.66 -11.11 -21.71
CA GLU A 173 6.24 -11.65 -22.96
C GLU A 173 6.62 -13.14 -22.81
N GLN A 174 7.27 -13.51 -21.68
CA GLN A 174 7.63 -14.90 -21.41
C GLN A 174 6.40 -15.80 -21.22
N VAL A 175 5.39 -15.31 -20.49
CA VAL A 175 4.10 -16.01 -20.32
C VAL A 175 3.41 -16.22 -21.66
N THR A 176 3.42 -15.21 -22.54
CA THR A 176 2.84 -15.29 -23.88
C THR A 176 3.57 -16.33 -24.74
N ALA A 177 4.91 -16.36 -24.72
CA ALA A 177 5.71 -17.36 -25.43
C ALA A 177 5.43 -18.79 -24.90
N ALA A 178 5.38 -18.95 -23.57
CA ALA A 178 5.06 -20.23 -22.94
C ALA A 178 3.63 -20.69 -23.24
N ARG A 179 2.66 -19.76 -23.26
CA ARG A 179 1.27 -20.00 -23.65
C ARG A 179 1.16 -20.51 -25.09
N THR A 180 1.87 -19.85 -26.03
CA THR A 180 1.89 -20.29 -27.43
C THR A 180 2.42 -21.73 -27.55
N LYS A 181 3.50 -22.05 -26.85
CA LYS A 181 4.07 -23.40 -26.76
C LYS A 181 3.07 -24.39 -26.14
N TYR A 182 2.38 -24.03 -25.06
CA TYR A 182 1.34 -24.84 -24.45
C TYR A 182 0.15 -25.06 -25.40
N GLN A 183 -0.27 -24.03 -26.13
CA GLN A 183 -1.39 -24.13 -27.10
C GLN A 183 -1.08 -25.07 -28.28
N SER A 184 0.17 -25.27 -28.60
CA SER A 184 0.62 -26.26 -29.61
C SER A 184 0.54 -27.71 -29.13
N LEU A 185 0.30 -27.95 -27.85
CA LEU A 185 0.15 -29.31 -27.29
C LEU A 185 -1.21 -29.93 -27.67
N SER A 186 -1.32 -31.25 -27.60
CA SER A 186 -2.50 -32.02 -27.98
C SER A 186 -3.71 -31.78 -27.06
N ALA A 187 -4.92 -31.99 -27.59
CA ALA A 187 -6.17 -31.79 -26.87
C ALA A 187 -6.34 -32.53 -25.53
N PRO A 188 -5.88 -33.80 -25.37
CA PRO A 188 -5.98 -34.49 -24.09
C PRO A 188 -5.18 -33.85 -22.97
N GLN A 189 -4.03 -33.24 -23.31
CA GLN A 189 -3.15 -32.57 -22.36
C GLN A 189 -3.71 -31.22 -21.89
N LYS A 190 -4.54 -30.57 -22.72
CA LYS A 190 -5.21 -29.30 -22.38
C LYS A 190 -6.43 -29.50 -21.47
N GLN A 191 -7.13 -30.63 -21.62
CA GLN A 191 -8.36 -30.91 -20.85
C GLN A 191 -8.12 -31.01 -19.34
N THR A 192 -6.95 -31.44 -18.92
CA THR A 192 -6.60 -31.58 -17.49
C THR A 192 -6.50 -30.22 -16.78
N LEU A 193 -6.19 -29.14 -17.49
CA LEU A 193 -6.04 -27.80 -16.92
C LEU A 193 -7.25 -26.91 -17.11
N ALA A 194 -7.88 -26.97 -18.28
CA ALA A 194 -8.99 -26.11 -18.65
C ALA A 194 -10.36 -26.57 -18.10
N ALA A 195 -10.39 -27.67 -17.36
CA ALA A 195 -11.62 -28.14 -16.76
C ALA A 195 -12.09 -27.12 -15.70
N SER A 196 -12.99 -26.26 -16.14
CA SER A 196 -13.71 -25.33 -15.25
C SER A 196 -14.60 -26.05 -14.25
N GLY A 197 -14.62 -27.34 -14.20
CA GLY A 197 -15.49 -28.10 -13.31
C GLY A 197 -16.98 -27.76 -13.43
N PRO A 198 -17.89 -28.56 -12.92
CA PRO A 198 -19.29 -28.17 -12.83
C PRO A 198 -19.44 -26.91 -11.97
N LYS A 199 -20.36 -26.01 -12.36
CA LYS A 199 -20.71 -24.86 -11.53
C LYS A 199 -21.17 -25.36 -10.15
N VAL A 200 -20.49 -24.88 -9.11
CA VAL A 200 -20.83 -25.23 -7.73
C VAL A 200 -21.73 -24.16 -7.15
N THR A 201 -22.88 -24.59 -6.67
CA THR A 201 -23.78 -23.77 -5.85
C THR A 201 -23.83 -24.36 -4.44
N VAL A 202 -23.79 -23.51 -3.43
CA VAL A 202 -23.93 -23.92 -2.01
C VAL A 202 -24.92 -22.99 -1.32
N ASN A 203 -25.58 -23.51 -0.28
CA ASN A 203 -26.32 -22.66 0.63
C ASN A 203 -25.29 -21.92 1.50
N ALA A 204 -24.98 -20.66 1.10
CA ALA A 204 -24.04 -19.84 1.85
C ALA A 204 -24.60 -19.53 3.25
N PRO A 205 -23.75 -19.47 4.29
CA PRO A 205 -24.19 -19.09 5.65
C PRO A 205 -24.75 -17.67 5.64
N ALA A 206 -25.54 -17.33 6.65
CA ALA A 206 -26.02 -15.97 6.85
C ALA A 206 -24.85 -15.02 7.17
N GLY A 207 -25.04 -13.72 6.89
CA GLY A 207 -24.06 -12.69 7.18
C GLY A 207 -23.09 -12.36 6.03
N ALA A 208 -22.13 -11.48 6.32
CA ALA A 208 -21.26 -10.90 5.29
C ALA A 208 -20.36 -11.96 4.60
N ALA A 209 -19.86 -12.96 5.32
CA ALA A 209 -19.08 -14.04 4.73
C ALA A 209 -19.89 -14.84 3.69
N GLY A 210 -21.14 -15.16 3.99
CA GLY A 210 -22.02 -15.88 3.07
C GLY A 210 -22.42 -15.05 1.88
N ALA A 211 -22.70 -13.76 2.06
CA ALA A 211 -22.99 -12.83 0.97
C ALA A 211 -21.77 -12.69 0.03
N ALA A 212 -20.58 -12.54 0.58
CA ALA A 212 -19.34 -12.50 -0.18
C ALA A 212 -19.12 -13.81 -0.98
N LEU A 213 -19.32 -14.96 -0.34
CA LEU A 213 -19.22 -16.26 -1.00
C LEU A 213 -20.21 -16.41 -2.15
N THR A 214 -21.46 -16.01 -1.95
CA THR A 214 -22.50 -16.03 -3.00
C THR A 214 -22.07 -15.20 -4.21
N PHE A 215 -21.52 -13.99 -3.97
CA PHE A 215 -20.98 -13.18 -5.05
C PHE A 215 -19.83 -13.88 -5.77
N ALA A 216 -18.84 -14.40 -5.04
CA ALA A 216 -17.68 -15.06 -5.64
C ALA A 216 -18.09 -16.26 -6.49
N LEU A 217 -19.02 -17.07 -6.02
CA LEU A 217 -19.55 -18.23 -6.76
C LEU A 217 -20.32 -17.81 -8.02
N SER A 218 -21.00 -16.67 -8.02
CA SER A 218 -21.69 -16.14 -9.21
C SER A 218 -20.72 -15.76 -10.34
N GLN A 219 -19.42 -15.56 -10.02
CA GLN A 219 -18.41 -15.21 -11.00
C GLN A 219 -17.78 -16.41 -11.72
N GLN A 220 -18.17 -17.65 -11.37
CA GLN A 220 -17.64 -18.86 -12.01
C GLN A 220 -17.84 -18.81 -13.54
N GLY A 221 -16.79 -19.21 -14.27
CA GLY A 221 -16.74 -19.19 -15.73
C GLY A 221 -16.23 -17.88 -16.33
N LYS A 222 -16.12 -16.78 -15.56
CA LYS A 222 -15.50 -15.55 -16.05
C LYS A 222 -14.00 -15.70 -16.18
N PRO A 223 -13.37 -15.06 -17.20
CA PRO A 223 -11.93 -15.20 -17.43
C PRO A 223 -11.11 -14.60 -16.30
N TYR A 224 -9.95 -15.22 -16.07
CA TYR A 224 -8.88 -14.60 -15.33
C TYR A 224 -8.11 -13.63 -16.24
N VAL A 225 -7.87 -12.42 -15.75
CA VAL A 225 -6.99 -11.44 -16.39
C VAL A 225 -6.17 -10.73 -15.32
N PHE A 226 -4.87 -10.72 -15.48
CA PHE A 226 -3.95 -10.07 -14.54
C PHE A 226 -4.32 -8.61 -14.29
N GLY A 227 -4.45 -8.24 -13.03
CA GLY A 227 -4.72 -6.86 -12.59
C GLY A 227 -6.16 -6.37 -12.84
N SER A 228 -7.05 -7.21 -13.40
CA SER A 228 -8.45 -6.82 -13.63
C SER A 228 -9.23 -6.66 -12.32
N ASN A 229 -10.29 -5.86 -12.37
CA ASN A 229 -11.14 -5.52 -11.21
C ASN A 229 -12.63 -5.84 -11.44
N GLY A 230 -12.93 -6.70 -12.42
CA GLY A 230 -14.31 -7.01 -12.81
C GLY A 230 -14.98 -5.89 -13.62
N PRO A 231 -16.25 -6.04 -13.98
CA PRO A 231 -17.09 -7.21 -13.73
C PRO A 231 -16.90 -8.38 -14.71
N ASP A 232 -16.24 -8.17 -15.86
CA ASP A 232 -16.17 -9.15 -16.96
C ASP A 232 -15.00 -10.14 -16.80
N SER A 233 -13.99 -9.76 -16.06
CA SER A 233 -12.80 -10.58 -15.76
C SER A 233 -12.26 -10.26 -14.36
N TRP A 234 -11.55 -11.19 -13.76
CA TRP A 234 -11.03 -11.08 -12.39
C TRP A 234 -9.58 -11.53 -12.31
N ASP A 235 -8.79 -10.92 -11.42
CA ASP A 235 -7.65 -11.58 -10.82
C ASP A 235 -8.04 -12.17 -9.44
N CYS A 236 -7.13 -12.93 -8.82
CA CYS A 236 -7.42 -13.64 -7.57
C CYS A 236 -7.85 -12.69 -6.44
N SER A 237 -7.11 -11.62 -6.22
CA SER A 237 -7.32 -10.67 -5.13
C SER A 237 -8.49 -9.71 -5.39
N SER A 238 -8.74 -9.33 -6.65
CA SER A 238 -9.88 -8.50 -7.01
C SER A 238 -11.21 -9.23 -6.87
N LEU A 239 -11.24 -10.52 -7.19
CA LEU A 239 -12.42 -11.36 -7.00
C LEU A 239 -12.87 -11.36 -5.53
N VAL A 240 -11.96 -11.67 -4.61
CA VAL A 240 -12.29 -11.70 -3.18
C VAL A 240 -12.57 -10.31 -2.61
N GLN A 241 -11.87 -9.27 -3.11
CA GLN A 241 -12.16 -7.88 -2.75
C GLN A 241 -13.58 -7.46 -3.16
N ALA A 242 -13.96 -7.74 -4.40
CA ALA A 242 -15.30 -7.42 -4.90
C ALA A 242 -16.39 -8.22 -4.16
N ALA A 243 -16.10 -9.48 -3.83
CA ALA A 243 -16.99 -10.32 -3.05
C ALA A 243 -17.28 -9.73 -1.67
N TYR A 244 -16.25 -9.35 -0.92
CA TYR A 244 -16.44 -8.71 0.38
C TYR A 244 -17.05 -7.33 0.28
N ARG A 245 -16.70 -6.54 -0.74
CA ARG A 245 -17.33 -5.23 -1.00
C ARG A 245 -18.82 -5.36 -1.27
N SER A 246 -19.26 -6.39 -1.99
CA SER A 246 -20.71 -6.67 -2.23
C SER A 246 -21.46 -7.00 -0.94
N ALA A 247 -20.73 -7.48 0.08
CA ALA A 247 -21.25 -7.75 1.42
C ALA A 247 -21.09 -6.57 2.40
N GLY A 248 -20.69 -5.38 1.91
CA GLY A 248 -20.47 -4.18 2.73
C GLY A 248 -19.15 -4.15 3.49
N VAL A 249 -18.23 -5.08 3.24
CA VAL A 249 -16.93 -5.17 3.92
C VAL A 249 -15.80 -4.73 2.98
N SER A 250 -15.02 -3.73 3.39
CA SER A 250 -13.87 -3.26 2.64
C SER A 250 -12.61 -4.04 3.03
N ILE A 251 -11.95 -4.64 2.05
CA ILE A 251 -10.66 -5.33 2.24
C ILE A 251 -9.61 -4.78 1.25
N PRO A 252 -8.31 -4.93 1.53
CA PRO A 252 -7.24 -4.48 0.65
C PRO A 252 -7.31 -5.09 -0.75
N ARG A 253 -6.70 -4.37 -1.73
CA ARG A 253 -6.67 -4.80 -3.13
C ARG A 253 -5.71 -5.96 -3.39
N VAL A 254 -4.57 -5.98 -2.72
CA VAL A 254 -3.48 -6.93 -2.99
C VAL A 254 -3.43 -8.05 -1.97
N THR A 255 -3.02 -9.23 -2.41
CA THR A 255 -2.95 -10.46 -1.62
C THR A 255 -2.09 -10.30 -0.36
N TYR A 256 -0.95 -9.60 -0.45
CA TYR A 256 -0.05 -9.35 0.68
C TYR A 256 -0.71 -8.60 1.85
N ASP A 257 -1.62 -7.70 1.53
CA ASP A 257 -2.34 -6.94 2.54
C ASP A 257 -3.59 -7.71 3.00
N GLN A 258 -4.21 -8.50 2.12
CA GLN A 258 -5.29 -9.43 2.47
C GLN A 258 -4.78 -10.52 3.44
N ALA A 259 -3.51 -10.93 3.34
CA ALA A 259 -2.88 -11.87 4.26
C ALA A 259 -2.74 -11.35 5.71
N LYS A 260 -2.95 -10.04 5.93
CA LYS A 260 -2.75 -9.38 7.24
C LYS A 260 -4.04 -8.99 7.94
N ILE A 261 -5.19 -9.06 7.26
CA ILE A 261 -6.49 -8.64 7.83
C ILE A 261 -7.18 -9.77 8.60
N GLY A 262 -8.15 -9.41 9.42
CA GLY A 262 -8.94 -10.37 10.19
C GLY A 262 -8.09 -11.20 11.17
N ARG A 263 -8.59 -12.37 11.58
CA ARG A 263 -7.85 -13.30 12.44
C ARG A 263 -7.28 -14.47 11.68
N ALA A 264 -6.14 -15.00 12.14
CA ALA A 264 -5.58 -16.23 11.60
C ALA A 264 -6.49 -17.43 11.96
N VAL A 265 -6.57 -18.39 11.04
CA VAL A 265 -7.37 -19.61 11.18
C VAL A 265 -6.49 -20.81 10.80
N SER A 266 -6.60 -21.91 11.54
CA SER A 266 -5.93 -23.15 11.17
C SER A 266 -6.61 -23.83 9.98
N ARG A 267 -5.91 -24.73 9.28
CA ARG A 267 -6.48 -25.48 8.15
C ARG A 267 -7.72 -26.31 8.55
N ALA A 268 -7.75 -26.82 9.76
CA ALA A 268 -8.87 -27.61 10.29
C ALA A 268 -10.13 -26.77 10.61
N GLU A 269 -9.96 -25.47 10.85
CA GLU A 269 -11.04 -24.56 11.23
C GLU A 269 -11.59 -23.76 10.03
N VAL A 270 -11.18 -24.07 8.81
CA VAL A 270 -11.63 -23.37 7.60
C VAL A 270 -13.15 -23.42 7.49
N ALA A 271 -13.74 -22.24 7.30
CA ALA A 271 -15.17 -22.04 7.14
C ALA A 271 -15.48 -21.20 5.88
N PRO A 272 -16.72 -21.27 5.38
CA PRO A 272 -17.13 -20.49 4.21
C PRO A 272 -16.81 -19.00 4.34
N GLY A 273 -16.19 -18.41 3.32
CA GLY A 273 -15.77 -17.02 3.28
C GLY A 273 -14.33 -16.77 3.76
N ASP A 274 -13.67 -17.71 4.45
CA ASP A 274 -12.26 -17.53 4.83
C ASP A 274 -11.38 -17.31 3.59
N LEU A 275 -10.40 -16.40 3.69
CA LEU A 275 -9.41 -16.18 2.66
C LEU A 275 -8.23 -17.12 2.86
N ILE A 276 -7.92 -17.92 1.84
CA ILE A 276 -6.81 -18.86 1.85
C ILE A 276 -5.72 -18.27 0.97
N ILE A 277 -4.61 -17.92 1.58
CA ILE A 277 -3.45 -17.31 0.92
C ILE A 277 -2.43 -18.40 0.63
N TYR A 278 -1.95 -18.45 -0.61
CA TYR A 278 -1.08 -19.49 -1.10
C TYR A 278 0.32 -18.98 -1.41
N TYR A 279 1.26 -19.93 -1.43
CA TYR A 279 2.69 -19.76 -1.72
C TYR A 279 3.43 -18.91 -0.67
N SER A 280 4.73 -19.14 -0.51
CA SER A 280 5.58 -18.39 0.42
C SER A 280 5.62 -16.88 0.09
N GLY A 281 5.47 -16.53 -1.19
CA GLY A 281 5.37 -15.15 -1.67
C GLY A 281 3.98 -14.53 -1.53
N GLN A 282 2.98 -15.25 -0.97
CA GLN A 282 1.60 -14.75 -0.79
C GLN A 282 0.99 -14.16 -2.08
N SER A 283 1.29 -14.78 -3.22
CA SER A 283 0.93 -14.25 -4.54
C SER A 283 -0.48 -14.61 -4.98
N HIS A 284 -1.12 -15.61 -4.35
CA HIS A 284 -2.44 -16.09 -4.74
C HIS A 284 -3.40 -16.17 -3.55
N VAL A 285 -4.69 -15.95 -3.83
CA VAL A 285 -5.77 -16.06 -2.83
C VAL A 285 -6.98 -16.77 -3.40
N ALA A 286 -7.62 -17.59 -2.58
CA ALA A 286 -8.92 -18.16 -2.83
C ALA A 286 -9.88 -17.87 -1.66
N MET A 287 -11.18 -17.96 -1.89
CA MET A 287 -12.20 -17.88 -0.84
C MET A 287 -12.75 -19.28 -0.57
N ALA A 288 -12.74 -19.71 0.68
CA ALA A 288 -13.28 -20.99 1.08
C ALA A 288 -14.79 -21.08 0.78
N VAL A 289 -15.19 -22.15 0.10
CA VAL A 289 -16.59 -22.54 -0.12
C VAL A 289 -17.08 -23.37 1.04
N ASP A 290 -16.23 -24.27 1.51
CA ASP A 290 -16.38 -25.13 2.68
C ASP A 290 -15.01 -25.55 3.22
N SER A 291 -14.96 -26.56 4.07
CA SER A 291 -13.69 -27.07 4.64
C SER A 291 -12.77 -27.75 3.62
N VAL A 292 -13.26 -28.06 2.41
CA VAL A 292 -12.54 -28.84 1.38
C VAL A 292 -12.31 -28.03 0.12
N ARG A 293 -13.23 -27.13 -0.25
CA ARG A 293 -13.25 -26.44 -1.53
C ARG A 293 -13.12 -24.93 -1.39
N ALA A 294 -12.49 -24.31 -2.39
CA ALA A 294 -12.39 -22.86 -2.49
C ALA A 294 -12.69 -22.39 -3.91
N VAL A 295 -13.29 -21.20 -4.05
CA VAL A 295 -13.47 -20.50 -5.31
C VAL A 295 -12.32 -19.51 -5.53
N HIS A 296 -11.77 -19.52 -6.73
CA HIS A 296 -10.66 -18.62 -7.09
C HIS A 296 -10.68 -18.24 -8.57
N ALA A 297 -10.13 -17.08 -8.88
CA ALA A 297 -9.66 -16.72 -10.21
C ALA A 297 -8.24 -17.27 -10.33
N SER A 298 -8.05 -18.33 -11.13
CA SER A 298 -6.87 -19.20 -11.03
C SER A 298 -5.65 -18.60 -11.72
N THR A 299 -5.67 -18.55 -13.03
CA THR A 299 -4.54 -18.11 -13.84
C THR A 299 -5.01 -17.78 -15.25
N GLU A 300 -4.19 -17.11 -16.05
CA GLU A 300 -4.54 -16.76 -17.42
C GLU A 300 -4.90 -18.00 -18.26
N GLY A 301 -6.02 -17.92 -18.95
CA GLY A 301 -6.58 -19.05 -19.72
C GLY A 301 -7.41 -20.03 -18.91
N VAL A 302 -7.49 -19.88 -17.60
CA VAL A 302 -8.33 -20.69 -16.71
C VAL A 302 -9.38 -19.78 -16.06
N PRO A 303 -10.69 -20.03 -16.30
CA PRO A 303 -11.73 -19.19 -15.73
C PRO A 303 -11.85 -19.36 -14.21
N VAL A 304 -12.58 -18.42 -13.58
CA VAL A 304 -13.00 -18.53 -12.17
C VAL A 304 -13.67 -19.88 -11.96
N LYS A 305 -13.16 -20.64 -11.02
CA LYS A 305 -13.63 -22.00 -10.72
C LYS A 305 -13.57 -22.33 -9.24
N VAL A 306 -14.21 -23.42 -8.88
CA VAL A 306 -14.06 -24.05 -7.57
C VAL A 306 -13.03 -25.19 -7.69
N ALA A 307 -12.11 -25.28 -6.74
CA ALA A 307 -11.08 -26.31 -6.66
C ALA A 307 -10.95 -26.84 -5.23
N ASN A 308 -10.29 -27.98 -5.06
CA ASN A 308 -9.93 -28.45 -3.73
C ASN A 308 -8.86 -27.52 -3.15
N ILE A 309 -9.04 -27.09 -1.89
CA ILE A 309 -8.15 -26.16 -1.19
C ILE A 309 -6.67 -26.62 -1.27
N ASP A 310 -6.42 -27.88 -0.98
CA ASP A 310 -5.05 -28.41 -0.89
C ASP A 310 -4.42 -28.70 -2.27
N SER A 311 -5.22 -28.65 -3.36
CA SER A 311 -4.74 -28.83 -4.73
C SER A 311 -4.34 -27.53 -5.44
N ILE A 312 -4.68 -26.35 -4.87
CA ILE A 312 -4.35 -25.06 -5.49
C ILE A 312 -2.86 -24.75 -5.32
N GLY A 313 -2.30 -25.06 -4.15
CA GLY A 313 -0.90 -24.84 -3.84
C GLY A 313 -0.59 -24.92 -2.34
N PRO A 314 0.67 -24.72 -1.95
CA PRO A 314 1.03 -24.67 -0.53
C PRO A 314 0.39 -23.46 0.16
N ILE A 315 -0.33 -23.71 1.25
CA ILE A 315 -1.02 -22.67 2.02
C ILE A 315 0.02 -21.90 2.87
N SER A 316 0.00 -20.58 2.76
CA SER A 316 0.82 -19.67 3.55
C SER A 316 0.12 -19.25 4.84
N VAL A 317 -1.11 -18.76 4.73
CA VAL A 317 -1.94 -18.34 5.86
C VAL A 317 -3.41 -18.37 5.46
N ILE A 318 -4.27 -18.60 6.44
CA ILE A 318 -5.73 -18.51 6.28
C ILE A 318 -6.24 -17.38 7.16
N ARG A 319 -7.13 -16.56 6.62
CA ARG A 319 -7.63 -15.36 7.30
C ARG A 319 -9.16 -15.33 7.32
N ARG A 320 -9.74 -15.22 8.51
CA ARG A 320 -11.16 -14.96 8.69
C ARG A 320 -11.39 -13.46 8.81
N VAL A 321 -12.05 -12.89 7.80
CA VAL A 321 -12.25 -11.44 7.69
C VAL A 321 -13.35 -10.96 8.62
N VAL A 322 -14.43 -11.71 8.70
CA VAL A 322 -15.62 -11.45 9.53
C VAL A 322 -16.05 -12.74 10.24
N GLY A 323 -16.61 -12.62 11.42
CA GLY A 323 -17.08 -13.77 12.21
C GLY A 323 -17.08 -13.50 13.67
#